data_ed1f589814a0aa2e16e9b4d78d2fb2b6
#
_entry.id   ed1f589814a0aa2e16e9b4d78d2fb2b6
#
_cell.length_a   1.000
_cell.length_b   1.000
_cell.length_c   1.000
_cell.angle_alpha   90.00
_cell.angle_beta   90.00
_cell.angle_gamma   90.00
#
_symmetry.space_group_name_H-M   'P 1'
#
loop_
_entity.id
_entity.type
_entity.pdbx_description
1 polymer ?
#
loop_
_entity_poly.entity_id
_entity_poly.type
_entity_poly.pdbx_seq_one_letter_code
_entity_poly.pdbx_strand_id
1 'polypeptide(L)'
;MLALLKITLLGKFSVMWGNEKVDGIQTRKVEELLCYLLLFRDHPQSRETLSKLLWEDQPPIKSKKNLRQTLSRLQDALHQVCPDVPALKLNIESDWIQIDSSIDSCLDVVAFEKSYHLVAGKQARELTDDDFVTMQNAIALYKGDLLEGWYQDWCAIERERFQTMYLALLDKLVQYCEVHQNYDLGLAYGTELLRRDRASERAHRQMMRLHYMAGDRTQALYQYERCKLALDEELGVEPSKRTIDLYQQIRSDTYQPPLFIAKPATDQSEIYSAFSDIVGRLEEFSEMLTKIELHVQEEMGALENAHGILKKA
;
A
#
# COMPACT_ATOMS: atom_id res chain seq x y z
N MET A 1 1.77 7.77 -26.52
CA MET A 1 1.70 7.71 -25.05
C MET A 1 1.36 9.10 -24.56
N LEU A 2 0.22 9.31 -23.91
CA LEU A 2 -0.09 10.58 -23.30
C LEU A 2 0.92 10.80 -22.16
N ALA A 3 1.65 11.91 -22.18
CA ALA A 3 2.55 12.28 -21.10
C ALA A 3 1.73 12.47 -19.82
N LEU A 4 2.07 11.74 -18.77
CA LEU A 4 1.35 11.77 -17.49
C LEU A 4 2.13 12.67 -16.53
N LEU A 5 1.45 13.63 -15.91
CA LEU A 5 2.02 14.41 -14.82
C LEU A 5 2.20 13.50 -13.61
N LYS A 6 3.38 13.56 -12.98
CA LYS A 6 3.68 12.84 -11.75
C LYS A 6 4.37 13.77 -10.76
N ILE A 7 3.81 13.90 -9.58
CA ILE A 7 4.37 14.71 -8.49
C ILE A 7 4.68 13.79 -7.33
N THR A 8 5.94 13.82 -6.90
CA THR A 8 6.46 13.01 -5.81
C THR A 8 6.78 13.91 -4.63
N LEU A 9 6.16 13.62 -3.49
CA LEU A 9 6.40 14.28 -2.19
C LEU A 9 6.98 13.29 -1.17
N LEU A 10 6.75 11.99 -1.34
CA LEU A 10 7.32 10.93 -0.48
C LEU A 10 8.76 10.60 -0.89
N GLY A 11 9.71 11.21 -0.20
CA GLY A 11 11.12 11.27 -0.50
C GLY A 11 11.53 12.66 -1.02
N LYS A 12 12.40 12.70 -2.01
CA LYS A 12 12.81 13.97 -2.64
C LYS A 12 11.71 14.52 -3.53
N PHE A 13 11.38 15.78 -3.34
CA PHE A 13 10.41 16.49 -4.18
C PHE A 13 10.79 16.43 -5.66
N SER A 14 9.83 16.05 -6.50
CA SER A 14 9.99 16.09 -7.95
C SER A 14 8.66 16.29 -8.67
N VAL A 15 8.69 17.03 -9.77
CA VAL A 15 7.58 17.17 -10.70
C VAL A 15 8.06 16.70 -12.07
N MET A 16 7.38 15.71 -12.63
CA MET A 16 7.73 15.09 -13.89
C MET A 16 6.56 15.16 -14.87
N TRP A 17 6.86 15.47 -16.12
CA TRP A 17 5.94 15.35 -17.24
C TRP A 17 6.43 14.25 -18.19
N GLY A 18 5.78 13.10 -18.14
CA GLY A 18 6.36 11.91 -18.74
C GLY A 18 7.68 11.53 -18.08
N ASN A 19 8.79 11.59 -18.84
CA ASN A 19 10.13 11.29 -18.34
C ASN A 19 11.00 12.54 -18.12
N GLU A 20 10.47 13.74 -18.33
CA GLU A 20 11.21 14.99 -18.22
C GLU A 20 10.83 15.74 -16.92
N LYS A 21 11.85 16.36 -16.30
CA LYS A 21 11.58 17.26 -15.16
C LYS A 21 10.94 18.55 -15.64
N VAL A 22 9.99 19.04 -14.88
CA VAL A 22 9.34 20.32 -15.14
C VAL A 22 10.29 21.46 -14.80
N ASP A 23 10.61 22.28 -15.79
CA ASP A 23 11.41 23.50 -15.59
C ASP A 23 10.58 24.65 -15.00
N GLY A 24 11.28 25.64 -14.40
CA GLY A 24 10.65 26.85 -13.82
C GLY A 24 10.18 26.73 -12.39
N ILE A 25 10.05 25.49 -11.85
CA ILE A 25 9.66 25.26 -10.43
C ILE A 25 10.88 25.25 -9.50
N GLN A 26 12.10 25.20 -10.02
CA GLN A 26 13.35 24.95 -9.29
C GLN A 26 13.77 26.04 -8.29
N THR A 27 13.05 27.13 -8.19
CA THR A 27 13.35 28.15 -7.16
C THR A 27 12.79 27.69 -5.82
N ARG A 28 13.61 27.61 -4.77
CA ARG A 28 13.21 27.10 -3.45
C ARG A 28 11.87 27.61 -2.93
N LYS A 29 11.58 28.91 -3.09
CA LYS A 29 10.32 29.50 -2.62
C LYS A 29 9.11 29.15 -3.52
N VAL A 30 9.34 28.81 -4.78
CA VAL A 30 8.28 28.31 -5.70
C VAL A 30 7.96 26.86 -5.34
N GLU A 31 9.00 26.03 -5.12
CA GLU A 31 8.82 24.65 -4.66
C GLU A 31 8.08 24.61 -3.31
N GLU A 32 8.50 25.46 -2.35
CA GLU A 32 7.92 25.52 -1.02
C GLU A 32 6.43 25.90 -1.06
N LEU A 33 6.08 26.90 -1.87
CA LEU A 33 4.69 27.31 -2.08
C LEU A 33 3.89 26.18 -2.71
N LEU A 34 4.43 25.54 -3.77
CA LEU A 34 3.74 24.45 -4.45
C LEU A 34 3.51 23.26 -3.51
N CYS A 35 4.56 22.81 -2.81
CA CYS A 35 4.44 21.69 -1.87
C CYS A 35 3.43 21.95 -0.76
N TYR A 36 3.41 23.18 -0.22
CA TYR A 36 2.43 23.55 0.79
C TYR A 36 1.00 23.50 0.23
N LEU A 37 0.76 24.09 -0.94
CA LEU A 37 -0.56 24.08 -1.58
C LEU A 37 -1.01 22.65 -1.96
N LEU A 38 -0.10 21.75 -2.31
CA LEU A 38 -0.41 20.37 -2.63
C LEU A 38 -0.78 19.55 -1.37
N LEU A 39 -0.09 19.77 -0.26
CA LEU A 39 -0.37 19.08 1.00
C LEU A 39 -1.67 19.55 1.65
N PHE A 40 -1.95 20.87 1.57
CA PHE A 40 -3.14 21.49 2.16
C PHE A 40 -4.20 21.85 1.11
N ARG A 41 -4.28 21.07 0.03
CA ARG A 41 -5.16 21.30 -1.13
C ARG A 41 -6.65 21.26 -0.84
N ASP A 42 -7.06 20.56 0.22
CA ASP A 42 -8.47 20.35 0.56
C ASP A 42 -9.18 21.64 1.01
N HIS A 43 -8.41 22.66 1.39
CA HIS A 43 -8.92 23.93 1.87
C HIS A 43 -8.20 25.13 1.22
N PRO A 44 -8.94 26.21 0.89
CA PRO A 44 -8.32 27.46 0.44
C PRO A 44 -7.34 28.00 1.48
N GLN A 45 -6.19 28.46 1.03
CA GLN A 45 -5.12 28.99 1.88
C GLN A 45 -5.11 30.52 1.83
N SER A 46 -5.10 31.18 3.00
CA SER A 46 -5.05 32.64 3.08
C SER A 46 -3.72 33.20 2.57
N ARG A 47 -3.79 34.21 1.70
CA ARG A 47 -2.58 34.92 1.23
C ARG A 47 -1.76 35.51 2.38
N GLU A 48 -2.43 35.95 3.44
CA GLU A 48 -1.74 36.48 4.63
C GLU A 48 -0.97 35.35 5.34
N THR A 49 -1.60 34.22 5.56
CA THR A 49 -0.96 33.04 6.15
C THR A 49 0.24 32.59 5.32
N LEU A 50 0.07 32.41 4.00
CA LEU A 50 1.14 32.01 3.10
C LEU A 50 2.30 33.03 3.08
N SER A 51 2.01 34.33 3.11
CA SER A 51 3.05 35.35 3.12
C SER A 51 3.86 35.35 4.40
N LYS A 52 3.24 35.10 5.55
CA LYS A 52 3.92 34.98 6.85
C LYS A 52 4.73 33.68 6.91
N LEU A 53 4.13 32.55 6.53
CA LEU A 53 4.76 31.23 6.57
C LEU A 53 6.03 31.17 5.70
N LEU A 54 5.96 31.69 4.48
CA LEU A 54 7.09 31.59 3.55
C LEU A 54 8.18 32.65 3.76
N TRP A 55 7.86 33.78 4.40
CA TRP A 55 8.79 34.89 4.66
C TRP A 55 8.60 35.44 6.09
N GLU A 56 8.74 34.59 7.09
CA GLU A 56 8.54 34.91 8.50
C GLU A 56 9.41 36.08 8.97
N ASP A 57 10.68 36.12 8.53
CA ASP A 57 11.66 37.16 8.93
C ASP A 57 11.52 38.48 8.16
N GLN A 58 10.48 38.65 7.33
CA GLN A 58 10.34 39.85 6.50
C GLN A 58 9.14 40.74 6.88
N PRO A 59 9.27 42.06 6.72
CA PRO A 59 8.13 42.96 6.94
C PRO A 59 6.93 42.56 6.08
N PRO A 60 5.68 42.72 6.58
CA PRO A 60 4.47 42.24 5.92
C PRO A 60 4.27 42.78 4.48
N ILE A 61 4.68 44.03 4.21
CA ILE A 61 4.61 44.62 2.86
C ILE A 61 5.50 43.87 1.87
N LYS A 62 6.72 43.51 2.32
CA LYS A 62 7.70 42.80 1.51
C LYS A 62 7.29 41.35 1.30
N SER A 63 6.80 40.67 2.34
CA SER A 63 6.33 39.28 2.27
C SER A 63 5.17 39.15 1.28
N LYS A 64 4.19 40.05 1.32
CA LYS A 64 3.06 40.08 0.38
C LYS A 64 3.50 40.35 -1.07
N LYS A 65 4.52 41.20 -1.28
CA LYS A 65 5.10 41.43 -2.60
C LYS A 65 5.80 40.19 -3.12
N ASN A 66 6.60 39.52 -2.27
CA ASN A 66 7.31 38.28 -2.60
C ASN A 66 6.34 37.15 -2.94
N LEU A 67 5.27 36.98 -2.15
CA LEU A 67 4.24 35.99 -2.44
C LEU A 67 3.61 36.22 -3.83
N ARG A 68 3.29 37.45 -4.18
CA ARG A 68 2.72 37.79 -5.50
C ARG A 68 3.66 37.40 -6.63
N GLN A 69 4.96 37.71 -6.49
CA GLN A 69 5.98 37.35 -7.48
C GLN A 69 6.18 35.83 -7.59
N THR A 70 6.19 35.12 -6.46
CA THR A 70 6.32 33.67 -6.41
C THR A 70 5.12 32.95 -7.02
N LEU A 71 3.91 33.46 -6.76
CA LEU A 71 2.68 32.98 -7.40
C LEU A 71 2.70 33.15 -8.92
N SER A 72 3.11 34.34 -9.41
CA SER A 72 3.22 34.56 -10.86
C SER A 72 4.20 33.56 -11.50
N ARG A 73 5.38 33.36 -10.90
CA ARG A 73 6.37 32.39 -11.39
C ARG A 73 5.83 30.96 -11.38
N LEU A 74 5.10 30.58 -10.32
CA LEU A 74 4.48 29.27 -10.22
C LEU A 74 3.43 29.08 -11.33
N GLN A 75 2.55 30.08 -11.55
CA GLN A 75 1.56 30.04 -12.62
C GLN A 75 2.21 29.93 -14.00
N ASP A 76 3.24 30.72 -14.26
CA ASP A 76 3.97 30.69 -15.54
C ASP A 76 4.61 29.32 -15.78
N ALA A 77 5.26 28.73 -14.76
CA ALA A 77 5.87 27.42 -14.84
C ALA A 77 4.82 26.31 -15.09
N LEU A 78 3.69 26.35 -14.37
CA LEU A 78 2.62 25.37 -14.54
C LEU A 78 1.96 25.48 -15.92
N HIS A 79 1.82 26.70 -16.45
CA HIS A 79 1.22 26.93 -17.76
C HIS A 79 2.11 26.50 -18.92
N GLN A 80 3.43 26.63 -18.77
CA GLN A 80 4.41 26.19 -19.79
C GLN A 80 4.45 24.68 -19.96
N VAL A 81 4.25 23.93 -18.87
CA VAL A 81 4.40 22.46 -18.88
C VAL A 81 3.13 21.74 -19.27
N CYS A 82 1.97 22.29 -18.93
CA CYS A 82 0.69 21.63 -19.10
C CYS A 82 -0.38 22.59 -19.64
N PRO A 83 -0.22 23.16 -20.85
CA PRO A 83 -1.22 24.09 -21.41
C PRO A 83 -2.60 23.44 -21.56
N ASP A 84 -2.65 22.11 -21.75
CA ASP A 84 -3.88 21.35 -21.98
C ASP A 84 -4.32 20.48 -20.79
N VAL A 85 -3.64 20.55 -19.64
CA VAL A 85 -4.00 19.76 -18.45
C VAL A 85 -4.68 20.65 -17.41
N PRO A 86 -6.00 20.54 -17.24
CA PRO A 86 -6.76 21.31 -16.24
C PRO A 86 -6.25 21.06 -14.80
N ALA A 87 -5.52 19.97 -14.58
CA ALA A 87 -5.18 19.43 -13.26
C ALA A 87 -4.27 20.33 -12.38
N LEU A 88 -3.51 21.26 -12.96
CA LEU A 88 -2.63 22.17 -12.20
C LEU A 88 -3.16 23.61 -12.14
N LYS A 89 -4.46 23.76 -12.13
CA LYS A 89 -5.08 25.09 -12.06
C LYS A 89 -5.02 25.63 -10.64
N LEU A 90 -4.39 26.80 -10.49
CA LEU A 90 -4.44 27.58 -9.26
C LEU A 90 -5.66 28.49 -9.30
N ASN A 91 -6.58 28.28 -8.38
CA ASN A 91 -7.70 29.21 -8.14
C ASN A 91 -7.18 30.31 -7.22
N ILE A 92 -7.02 31.53 -7.78
CA ILE A 92 -6.49 32.68 -7.07
C ILE A 92 -7.59 33.73 -6.96
N GLU A 93 -8.08 33.90 -5.75
CA GLU A 93 -9.00 34.96 -5.38
C GLU A 93 -8.24 36.12 -4.71
N SER A 94 -8.99 37.17 -4.32
CA SER A 94 -8.38 38.34 -3.66
C SER A 94 -7.56 37.98 -2.45
N ASP A 95 -8.09 37.11 -1.57
CA ASP A 95 -7.52 36.78 -0.28
C ASP A 95 -7.14 35.29 -0.11
N TRP A 96 -7.57 34.45 -1.05
CA TRP A 96 -7.43 32.99 -0.98
C TRP A 96 -6.73 32.40 -2.20
N ILE A 97 -6.03 31.31 -1.98
CA ILE A 97 -5.35 30.53 -3.01
C ILE A 97 -5.63 29.06 -2.75
N GLN A 98 -6.03 28.33 -3.79
CA GLN A 98 -6.24 26.90 -3.74
C GLN A 98 -5.74 26.25 -5.02
N ILE A 99 -5.17 25.07 -4.92
CA ILE A 99 -4.88 24.22 -6.08
C ILE A 99 -6.12 23.37 -6.38
N ASP A 100 -6.37 23.08 -7.65
CA ASP A 100 -7.52 22.26 -8.05
C ASP A 100 -7.32 20.80 -7.64
N SER A 101 -8.37 20.16 -7.09
CA SER A 101 -8.34 18.76 -6.63
C SER A 101 -8.20 17.73 -7.77
N SER A 102 -8.36 18.13 -9.03
CA SER A 102 -8.10 17.25 -10.18
C SER A 102 -6.65 16.73 -10.23
N ILE A 103 -5.73 17.39 -9.50
CA ILE A 103 -4.33 16.98 -9.36
C ILE A 103 -4.15 15.69 -8.52
N ASP A 104 -5.15 15.30 -7.77
CA ASP A 104 -5.07 14.15 -6.84
C ASP A 104 -4.55 12.86 -7.50
N SER A 105 -4.93 12.62 -8.75
CA SER A 105 -4.49 11.44 -9.50
C SER A 105 -2.99 11.42 -9.82
N CYS A 106 -2.30 12.56 -9.67
CA CYS A 106 -0.90 12.76 -10.01
C CYS A 106 0.01 12.76 -8.78
N LEU A 107 -0.56 12.76 -7.56
CA LEU A 107 0.14 12.90 -6.30
C LEU A 107 0.36 11.54 -5.61
N ASP A 108 1.61 11.23 -5.29
CA ASP A 108 1.96 10.02 -4.53
C ASP A 108 1.36 10.01 -3.12
N VAL A 109 1.34 11.15 -2.44
CA VAL A 109 0.74 11.30 -1.10
C VAL A 109 -0.75 10.95 -1.10
N VAL A 110 -1.50 11.31 -2.14
CA VAL A 110 -2.93 11.00 -2.24
C VAL A 110 -3.17 9.51 -2.43
N ALA A 111 -2.43 8.89 -3.33
CA ALA A 111 -2.51 7.44 -3.55
C ALA A 111 -2.14 6.67 -2.28
N PHE A 112 -1.13 7.15 -1.56
CA PHE A 112 -0.70 6.58 -0.28
C PHE A 112 -1.78 6.73 0.80
N GLU A 113 -2.34 7.93 1.01
CA GLU A 113 -3.40 8.19 1.98
C GLU A 113 -4.65 7.36 1.70
N LYS A 114 -5.10 7.31 0.44
CA LYS A 114 -6.24 6.48 0.03
C LYS A 114 -6.03 5.01 0.38
N SER A 115 -4.85 4.47 0.10
CA SER A 115 -4.48 3.10 0.42
C SER A 115 -4.49 2.84 1.92
N TYR A 116 -3.96 3.78 2.71
CA TYR A 116 -3.99 3.70 4.17
C TYR A 116 -5.44 3.69 4.71
N HIS A 117 -6.27 4.62 4.27
CA HIS A 117 -7.65 4.74 4.75
C HIS A 117 -8.51 3.52 4.39
N LEU A 118 -8.25 2.89 3.24
CA LEU A 118 -8.95 1.68 2.81
C LEU A 118 -8.76 0.52 3.79
N VAL A 119 -7.61 0.42 4.43
CA VAL A 119 -7.25 -0.70 5.30
C VAL A 119 -7.18 -0.35 6.78
N ALA A 120 -7.18 0.93 7.17
CA ALA A 120 -6.91 1.38 8.55
C ALA A 120 -7.82 0.72 9.59
N GLY A 121 -9.12 0.60 9.33
CA GLY A 121 -10.11 0.00 10.24
C GLY A 121 -10.19 -1.53 10.20
N LYS A 122 -9.58 -2.19 9.21
CA LYS A 122 -9.72 -3.64 9.02
C LYS A 122 -8.85 -4.42 10.00
N GLN A 123 -9.36 -5.52 10.53
CA GLN A 123 -8.55 -6.50 11.27
C GLN A 123 -7.77 -7.39 10.29
N ALA A 124 -6.70 -8.06 10.77
CA ALA A 124 -5.85 -8.91 9.92
C ALA A 124 -6.63 -9.95 9.10
N ARG A 125 -7.67 -10.55 9.71
CA ARG A 125 -8.55 -11.55 9.09
C ARG A 125 -9.56 -10.99 8.07
N GLU A 126 -9.70 -9.68 8.01
CA GLU A 126 -10.62 -8.97 7.10
C GLU A 126 -9.89 -8.41 5.88
N LEU A 127 -8.55 -8.49 5.91
CA LEU A 127 -7.72 -8.07 4.79
C LEU A 127 -7.79 -9.10 3.65
N THR A 128 -8.11 -8.62 2.47
CA THR A 128 -8.18 -9.41 1.24
C THR A 128 -6.86 -9.37 0.47
N ASP A 129 -6.72 -10.21 -0.56
CA ASP A 129 -5.57 -10.17 -1.47
C ASP A 129 -5.47 -8.82 -2.20
N ASP A 130 -6.60 -8.19 -2.53
CA ASP A 130 -6.63 -6.85 -3.13
C ASP A 130 -6.14 -5.77 -2.16
N ASP A 131 -6.50 -5.88 -0.87
CA ASP A 131 -5.97 -5.01 0.18
C ASP A 131 -4.45 -5.18 0.30
N PHE A 132 -3.97 -6.41 0.22
CA PHE A 132 -2.53 -6.71 0.28
C PHE A 132 -1.78 -6.05 -0.88
N VAL A 133 -2.25 -6.21 -2.12
CA VAL A 133 -1.67 -5.55 -3.30
C VAL A 133 -1.72 -4.03 -3.16
N THR A 134 -2.83 -3.48 -2.65
CA THR A 134 -2.99 -2.04 -2.41
C THR A 134 -1.97 -1.53 -1.39
N MET A 135 -1.76 -2.25 -0.28
CA MET A 135 -0.75 -1.91 0.72
C MET A 135 0.68 -1.99 0.17
N GLN A 136 0.98 -3.03 -0.65
CA GLN A 136 2.29 -3.16 -1.31
C GLN A 136 2.57 -1.98 -2.24
N ASN A 137 1.58 -1.58 -3.04
CA ASN A 137 1.70 -0.44 -3.93
C ASN A 137 1.93 0.87 -3.15
N ALA A 138 1.22 1.06 -2.03
CA ALA A 138 1.42 2.22 -1.15
C ALA A 138 2.83 2.25 -0.56
N ILE A 139 3.32 1.13 -0.02
CA ILE A 139 4.70 1.04 0.50
C ILE A 139 5.73 1.35 -0.60
N ALA A 140 5.50 0.92 -1.83
CA ALA A 140 6.38 1.20 -2.96
C ALA A 140 6.43 2.70 -3.35
N LEU A 141 5.40 3.48 -3.03
CA LEU A 141 5.38 4.93 -3.20
C LEU A 141 6.26 5.65 -2.15
N TYR A 142 6.43 5.07 -0.97
CA TYR A 142 7.18 5.68 0.15
C TYR A 142 8.69 5.46 -0.04
N LYS A 143 9.31 6.29 -0.89
CA LYS A 143 10.74 6.18 -1.22
C LYS A 143 11.66 6.81 -0.16
N GLY A 144 11.11 7.60 0.74
CA GLY A 144 11.77 8.30 1.82
C GLY A 144 10.76 9.17 2.57
N ASP A 145 11.23 9.89 3.59
CA ASP A 145 10.36 10.74 4.38
C ASP A 145 9.79 11.89 3.54
N LEU A 146 8.60 12.35 3.90
CA LEU A 146 7.94 13.46 3.20
C LEU A 146 8.88 14.64 3.05
N LEU A 147 9.09 15.12 1.82
CA LEU A 147 9.94 16.25 1.48
C LEU A 147 11.32 16.14 2.13
N GLU A 148 12.05 15.09 1.81
CA GLU A 148 13.39 14.81 2.36
C GLU A 148 14.32 16.00 2.16
N GLY A 149 14.99 16.43 3.27
CA GLY A 149 15.87 17.60 3.27
C GLY A 149 15.16 18.96 3.46
N TRP A 150 13.88 18.96 3.81
CA TRP A 150 13.13 20.15 4.16
C TRP A 150 12.94 20.25 5.68
N TYR A 151 13.15 21.44 6.26
CA TYR A 151 13.21 21.64 7.72
C TYR A 151 12.16 22.62 8.26
N GLN A 152 11.17 23.00 7.43
CA GLN A 152 10.08 23.87 7.86
C GLN A 152 9.14 23.15 8.83
N ASP A 153 8.63 23.87 9.86
CA ASP A 153 7.78 23.29 10.91
C ASP A 153 6.53 22.59 10.36
N TRP A 154 5.86 23.22 9.39
CA TRP A 154 4.69 22.61 8.76
C TRP A 154 5.01 21.29 8.06
N CYS A 155 6.21 21.15 7.54
CA CYS A 155 6.67 19.92 6.88
C CYS A 155 6.99 18.82 7.92
N ALA A 156 7.50 19.19 9.09
CA ALA A 156 7.81 18.24 10.15
C ALA A 156 6.57 17.53 10.67
N ILE A 157 5.46 18.27 10.91
CA ILE A 157 4.17 17.72 11.36
C ILE A 157 3.61 16.73 10.33
N GLU A 158 3.58 17.12 9.05
CA GLU A 158 3.10 16.25 7.99
C GLU A 158 4.00 15.03 7.79
N ARG A 159 5.31 15.19 7.93
CA ARG A 159 6.26 14.06 7.88
C ARG A 159 5.96 13.02 8.94
N GLU A 160 5.76 13.42 10.18
CA GLU A 160 5.40 12.52 11.28
C GLU A 160 4.07 11.80 11.00
N ARG A 161 3.08 12.50 10.43
CA ARG A 161 1.80 11.92 10.02
C ARG A 161 2.00 10.82 8.97
N PHE A 162 2.78 11.08 7.91
CA PHE A 162 3.06 10.09 6.86
C PHE A 162 3.93 8.93 7.36
N GLN A 163 4.89 9.17 8.26
CA GLN A 163 5.66 8.11 8.91
C GLN A 163 4.76 7.18 9.73
N THR A 164 3.83 7.74 10.51
CA THR A 164 2.87 6.96 11.29
C THR A 164 2.00 6.08 10.39
N MET A 165 1.50 6.62 9.27
CA MET A 165 0.73 5.84 8.29
C MET A 165 1.57 4.73 7.66
N TYR A 166 2.83 5.00 7.33
CA TYR A 166 3.75 4.03 6.75
C TYR A 166 4.01 2.84 7.69
N LEU A 167 4.31 3.13 8.97
CA LEU A 167 4.49 2.10 9.99
C LEU A 167 3.21 1.27 10.19
N ALA A 168 2.04 1.91 10.16
CA ALA A 168 0.76 1.22 10.28
C ALA A 168 0.47 0.30 9.06
N LEU A 169 0.84 0.70 7.85
CA LEU A 169 0.74 -0.16 6.67
C LEU A 169 1.69 -1.35 6.74
N LEU A 170 2.94 -1.15 7.18
CA LEU A 170 3.89 -2.23 7.40
C LEU A 170 3.38 -3.23 8.45
N ASP A 171 2.86 -2.74 9.58
CA ASP A 171 2.27 -3.58 10.63
C ASP A 171 1.11 -4.44 10.09
N LYS A 172 0.25 -3.87 9.24
CA LYS A 172 -0.84 -4.61 8.59
C LYS A 172 -0.34 -5.64 7.58
N LEU A 173 0.70 -5.33 6.81
CA LEU A 173 1.33 -6.29 5.89
C LEU A 173 1.92 -7.47 6.66
N VAL A 174 2.59 -7.22 7.80
CA VAL A 174 3.10 -8.27 8.68
C VAL A 174 1.96 -9.15 9.20
N GLN A 175 0.86 -8.54 9.66
CA GLN A 175 -0.31 -9.27 10.15
C GLN A 175 -0.98 -10.11 9.05
N TYR A 176 -1.12 -9.55 7.85
CA TYR A 176 -1.63 -10.29 6.68
C TYR A 176 -0.77 -11.50 6.39
N CYS A 177 0.55 -11.33 6.32
CA CYS A 177 1.50 -12.41 6.08
C CYS A 177 1.47 -13.49 7.18
N GLU A 178 1.28 -13.10 8.45
CA GLU A 178 1.12 -14.03 9.57
C GLU A 178 -0.12 -14.91 9.39
N VAL A 179 -1.26 -14.32 9.00
CA VAL A 179 -2.53 -15.05 8.77
C VAL A 179 -2.44 -15.98 7.56
N HIS A 180 -1.81 -15.54 6.47
CA HIS A 180 -1.70 -16.28 5.21
C HIS A 180 -0.45 -17.18 5.14
N GLN A 181 0.29 -17.34 6.26
CA GLN A 181 1.47 -18.19 6.37
C GLN A 181 2.60 -17.83 5.39
N ASN A 182 2.65 -16.58 4.94
CA ASN A 182 3.71 -16.06 4.09
C ASN A 182 4.83 -15.46 4.96
N TYR A 183 5.52 -16.33 5.69
CA TYR A 183 6.44 -15.95 6.76
C TYR A 183 7.63 -15.15 6.26
N ASP A 184 8.25 -15.53 5.14
CA ASP A 184 9.43 -14.86 4.59
C ASP A 184 9.12 -13.40 4.25
N LEU A 185 7.99 -13.16 3.61
CA LEU A 185 7.57 -11.82 3.24
C LEU A 185 7.16 -11.00 4.48
N GLY A 186 6.50 -11.63 5.46
CA GLY A 186 6.19 -11.02 6.75
C GLY A 186 7.45 -10.58 7.51
N LEU A 187 8.51 -11.41 7.49
CA LEU A 187 9.81 -11.09 8.07
C LEU A 187 10.49 -9.91 7.36
N ALA A 188 10.37 -9.81 6.04
CA ALA A 188 10.90 -8.66 5.29
C ALA A 188 10.21 -7.35 5.69
N TYR A 189 8.87 -7.32 5.77
CA TYR A 189 8.13 -6.14 6.22
C TYR A 189 8.39 -5.80 7.70
N GLY A 190 8.47 -6.81 8.57
CA GLY A 190 8.79 -6.62 9.98
C GLY A 190 10.20 -6.06 10.18
N THR A 191 11.16 -6.47 9.36
CA THR A 191 12.53 -5.92 9.37
C THR A 191 12.53 -4.44 8.99
N GLU A 192 11.78 -4.05 7.94
CA GLU A 192 11.64 -2.64 7.54
C GLU A 192 10.95 -1.81 8.64
N LEU A 193 9.93 -2.38 9.31
CA LEU A 193 9.24 -1.74 10.43
C LEU A 193 10.22 -1.48 11.57
N LEU A 194 11.00 -2.49 12.00
CA LEU A 194 11.98 -2.37 13.08
C LEU A 194 13.20 -1.49 12.70
N ARG A 195 13.48 -1.31 11.42
CA ARG A 195 14.48 -0.36 10.95
C ARG A 195 14.07 1.09 11.21
N ARG A 196 12.76 1.36 11.20
CA ARG A 196 12.17 2.69 11.45
C ARG A 196 11.81 2.93 12.91
N ASP A 197 11.39 1.88 13.62
CA ASP A 197 11.00 1.91 15.04
C ASP A 197 11.60 0.70 15.75
N ARG A 198 12.85 0.87 16.22
CA ARG A 198 13.63 -0.20 16.87
C ARG A 198 13.04 -0.66 18.19
N ALA A 199 12.38 0.24 18.92
CA ALA A 199 11.81 -0.06 20.24
C ALA A 199 10.36 -0.59 20.18
N SER A 200 9.84 -0.85 18.99
CA SER A 200 8.48 -1.38 18.81
C SER A 200 8.34 -2.81 19.33
N GLU A 201 7.99 -2.97 20.61
CA GLU A 201 7.74 -4.29 21.20
C GLU A 201 6.71 -5.11 20.42
N ARG A 202 5.70 -4.44 19.85
CA ARG A 202 4.68 -5.09 19.03
C ARG A 202 5.30 -5.75 17.81
N ALA A 203 6.14 -5.03 17.08
CA ALA A 203 6.84 -5.55 15.92
C ALA A 203 7.77 -6.69 16.28
N HIS A 204 8.52 -6.56 17.38
CA HIS A 204 9.36 -7.64 17.88
C HIS A 204 8.56 -8.91 18.19
N ARG A 205 7.40 -8.80 18.84
CA ARG A 205 6.54 -9.98 19.08
C ARG A 205 6.03 -10.62 17.79
N GLN A 206 5.67 -9.81 16.79
CA GLN A 206 5.28 -10.32 15.48
C GLN A 206 6.43 -11.10 14.82
N MET A 207 7.63 -10.54 14.81
CA MET A 207 8.83 -11.20 14.29
C MET A 207 9.15 -12.51 15.03
N MET A 208 9.03 -12.52 16.36
CA MET A 208 9.20 -13.75 17.15
C MET A 208 8.23 -14.85 16.71
N ARG A 209 6.95 -14.50 16.51
CA ARG A 209 5.93 -15.45 16.04
C ARG A 209 6.21 -15.93 14.62
N LEU A 210 6.53 -15.03 13.70
CA LEU A 210 6.84 -15.39 12.32
C LEU A 210 8.04 -16.33 12.23
N HIS A 211 9.13 -16.04 12.92
CA HIS A 211 10.29 -16.93 12.98
C HIS A 211 9.93 -18.31 13.54
N TYR A 212 9.16 -18.36 14.64
CA TYR A 212 8.73 -19.61 15.23
C TYR A 212 7.84 -20.42 14.28
N MET A 213 6.86 -19.79 13.64
CA MET A 213 5.97 -20.46 12.69
C MET A 213 6.68 -20.90 11.39
N ALA A 214 7.74 -20.20 11.00
CA ALA A 214 8.65 -20.62 9.92
C ALA A 214 9.57 -21.79 10.31
N GLY A 215 9.49 -22.30 11.57
CA GLY A 215 10.34 -23.36 12.07
C GLY A 215 11.70 -22.92 12.61
N ASP A 216 11.96 -21.62 12.61
CA ASP A 216 13.23 -21.07 13.11
C ASP A 216 13.08 -20.52 14.55
N ARG A 217 12.92 -21.46 15.49
CA ARG A 217 12.84 -21.16 16.91
C ARG A 217 14.05 -20.38 17.43
N THR A 218 15.22 -20.65 16.89
CA THR A 218 16.46 -19.99 17.32
C THR A 218 16.40 -18.49 17.00
N GLN A 219 16.01 -18.10 15.80
CA GLN A 219 15.84 -16.69 15.45
C GLN A 219 14.71 -16.02 16.24
N ALA A 220 13.63 -16.74 16.55
CA ALA A 220 12.58 -16.24 17.41
C ALA A 220 13.11 -15.84 18.80
N LEU A 221 13.98 -16.67 19.40
CA LEU A 221 14.62 -16.36 20.69
C LEU A 221 15.62 -15.21 20.59
N TYR A 222 16.43 -15.16 19.53
CA TYR A 222 17.32 -14.01 19.29
C TYR A 222 16.55 -12.70 19.08
N GLN A 223 15.35 -12.76 18.49
CA GLN A 223 14.52 -11.57 18.30
C GLN A 223 14.06 -10.98 19.64
N TYR A 224 13.84 -11.80 20.67
CA TYR A 224 13.57 -11.32 22.03
C TYR A 224 14.78 -10.57 22.61
N GLU A 225 16.00 -11.09 22.46
CA GLU A 225 17.21 -10.41 22.96
C GLU A 225 17.41 -9.06 22.25
N ARG A 226 17.14 -8.98 20.93
CA ARG A 226 17.15 -7.70 20.19
C ARG A 226 16.10 -6.73 20.72
N CYS A 227 14.91 -7.21 21.05
CA CYS A 227 13.85 -6.39 21.65
C CYS A 227 14.31 -5.81 22.99
N LYS A 228 14.86 -6.65 23.87
CA LYS A 228 15.34 -6.24 25.17
C LYS A 228 16.43 -5.15 25.06
N LEU A 229 17.41 -5.36 24.18
CA LEU A 229 18.49 -4.41 23.93
C LEU A 229 17.94 -3.07 23.40
N ALA A 230 17.03 -3.10 22.42
CA ALA A 230 16.46 -1.88 21.84
C ALA A 230 15.63 -1.08 22.85
N LEU A 231 14.86 -1.75 23.71
CA LEU A 231 14.09 -1.10 24.77
C LEU A 231 14.98 -0.46 25.85
N ASP A 232 16.05 -1.15 26.22
CA ASP A 232 17.01 -0.62 27.19
C ASP A 232 17.75 0.61 26.64
N GLU A 233 18.25 0.51 25.40
CA GLU A 233 19.02 1.60 24.75
C GLU A 233 18.17 2.85 24.47
N GLU A 234 16.92 2.69 24.00
CA GLU A 234 16.10 3.83 23.55
C GLU A 234 15.19 4.39 24.63
N LEU A 235 14.70 3.54 25.53
CA LEU A 235 13.68 3.91 26.51
C LEU A 235 14.09 3.65 27.96
N GLY A 236 15.15 2.87 28.22
CA GLY A 236 15.59 2.50 29.55
C GLY A 236 14.60 1.59 30.30
N VAL A 237 13.84 0.75 29.57
CA VAL A 237 12.81 -0.12 30.15
C VAL A 237 13.01 -1.59 29.80
N GLU A 238 12.53 -2.47 30.65
CA GLU A 238 12.47 -3.91 30.38
C GLU A 238 11.24 -4.24 29.50
N PRO A 239 11.28 -5.38 28.73
CA PRO A 239 10.14 -5.85 27.94
C PRO A 239 8.88 -6.05 28.80
N SER A 240 7.73 -5.76 28.21
CA SER A 240 6.43 -5.98 28.86
C SER A 240 6.18 -7.45 29.15
N LYS A 241 5.30 -7.73 30.11
CA LYS A 241 4.90 -9.10 30.47
C LYS A 241 4.47 -9.93 29.24
N ARG A 242 3.74 -9.34 28.30
CA ARG A 242 3.29 -10.02 27.09
C ARG A 242 4.46 -10.51 26.22
N THR A 243 5.53 -9.77 26.17
CA THR A 243 6.73 -10.11 25.40
C THR A 243 7.52 -11.20 26.11
N ILE A 244 7.65 -11.12 27.43
CA ILE A 244 8.29 -12.13 28.25
C ILE A 244 7.50 -13.46 28.19
N ASP A 245 6.18 -13.42 28.32
CA ASP A 245 5.32 -14.62 28.26
C ASP A 245 5.46 -15.32 26.88
N LEU A 246 5.46 -14.55 25.79
CA LEU A 246 5.67 -15.09 24.42
C LEU A 246 7.07 -15.76 24.30
N TYR A 247 8.12 -15.10 24.81
CA TYR A 247 9.45 -15.67 24.84
C TYR A 247 9.50 -17.00 25.59
N GLN A 248 8.86 -17.07 26.78
CA GLN A 248 8.82 -18.32 27.57
C GLN A 248 8.07 -19.43 26.84
N GLN A 249 6.94 -19.13 26.19
CA GLN A 249 6.18 -20.09 25.39
C GLN A 249 7.01 -20.64 24.24
N ILE A 250 7.70 -19.78 23.50
CA ILE A 250 8.59 -20.19 22.40
C ILE A 250 9.78 -21.01 22.94
N ARG A 251 10.34 -20.59 24.09
CA ARG A 251 11.47 -21.27 24.72
C ARG A 251 11.11 -22.68 25.23
N SER A 252 9.89 -22.87 25.73
CA SER A 252 9.40 -24.18 26.19
C SER A 252 8.72 -25.01 25.09
N ASP A 253 8.66 -24.47 23.86
CA ASP A 253 7.97 -25.09 22.73
C ASP A 253 6.48 -25.36 22.97
N THR A 254 5.84 -24.47 23.72
CA THR A 254 4.41 -24.54 24.10
C THR A 254 3.58 -23.46 23.40
N TYR A 255 4.20 -22.61 22.58
CA TYR A 255 3.48 -21.58 21.86
C TYR A 255 2.52 -22.20 20.84
N GLN A 256 1.24 -21.89 20.99
CA GLN A 256 0.21 -22.25 20.04
C GLN A 256 -0.20 -20.99 19.28
N PRO A 257 0.05 -20.92 17.96
CA PRO A 257 -0.44 -19.82 17.16
C PRO A 257 -1.97 -19.77 17.27
N PRO A 258 -2.55 -18.57 17.33
CA PRO A 258 -4.00 -18.45 17.26
C PRO A 258 -4.48 -19.16 15.99
N LEU A 259 -5.48 -20.02 16.12
CA LEU A 259 -6.11 -20.67 14.98
C LEU A 259 -6.77 -19.56 14.14
N PHE A 260 -6.06 -19.05 13.18
CA PHE A 260 -6.64 -18.23 12.13
C PHE A 260 -7.38 -19.19 11.19
N ILE A 261 -8.63 -19.51 11.52
CA ILE A 261 -9.54 -20.05 10.53
C ILE A 261 -9.77 -18.88 9.59
N ALA A 262 -9.03 -18.83 8.48
CA ALA A 262 -9.35 -17.94 7.39
C ALA A 262 -10.83 -18.18 7.08
N LYS A 263 -11.67 -17.16 7.22
CA LYS A 263 -12.98 -17.22 6.59
C LYS A 263 -12.67 -17.47 5.12
N PRO A 264 -13.21 -18.53 4.51
CA PRO A 264 -13.05 -18.68 3.07
C PRO A 264 -13.50 -17.35 2.46
N ALA A 265 -12.62 -16.74 1.70
CA ALA A 265 -12.86 -15.44 1.03
C ALA A 265 -13.93 -15.54 -0.07
N THR A 266 -14.57 -16.68 -0.18
CA THR A 266 -15.63 -16.95 -1.13
C THR A 266 -16.90 -17.19 -0.34
N ASP A 267 -17.92 -16.43 -0.66
CA ASP A 267 -19.28 -16.67 -0.18
C ASP A 267 -19.57 -18.15 -0.41
N GLN A 268 -19.99 -18.87 0.65
CA GLN A 268 -20.31 -20.31 0.50
C GLN A 268 -21.29 -20.56 -0.65
N SER A 269 -22.12 -19.55 -1.01
CA SER A 269 -23.01 -19.60 -2.16
C SER A 269 -22.26 -19.66 -3.49
N GLU A 270 -21.12 -18.97 -3.66
CA GLU A 270 -20.30 -19.03 -4.89
C GLU A 270 -19.54 -20.35 -5.01
N ILE A 271 -19.05 -20.90 -3.89
CA ILE A 271 -18.42 -22.23 -3.89
C ILE A 271 -19.46 -23.32 -4.20
N TYR A 272 -20.65 -23.24 -3.60
CA TYR A 272 -21.74 -24.17 -3.92
C TYR A 272 -22.21 -24.02 -5.36
N SER A 273 -22.30 -22.80 -5.90
CA SER A 273 -22.63 -22.55 -7.31
C SER A 273 -21.56 -23.14 -8.24
N ALA A 274 -20.28 -22.87 -8.00
CA ALA A 274 -19.19 -23.42 -8.81
C ALA A 274 -19.09 -24.95 -8.71
N PHE A 275 -19.35 -25.54 -7.54
CA PHE A 275 -19.42 -26.99 -7.37
C PHE A 275 -20.64 -27.59 -8.12
N SER A 276 -21.78 -26.95 -8.06
CA SER A 276 -22.99 -27.35 -8.80
C SER A 276 -22.78 -27.33 -10.32
N ASP A 277 -22.11 -26.29 -10.83
CA ASP A 277 -21.77 -26.16 -12.25
C ASP A 277 -20.74 -27.24 -12.70
N ILE A 278 -19.78 -27.59 -11.86
CA ILE A 278 -18.84 -28.67 -12.15
C ILE A 278 -19.53 -30.02 -12.15
N VAL A 279 -20.39 -30.27 -11.17
CA VAL A 279 -21.17 -31.51 -11.10
C VAL A 279 -22.11 -31.65 -12.32
N GLY A 280 -22.82 -30.58 -12.70
CA GLY A 280 -23.68 -30.59 -13.90
C GLY A 280 -22.88 -30.88 -15.18
N ARG A 281 -21.69 -30.31 -15.34
CA ARG A 281 -20.82 -30.62 -16.50
C ARG A 281 -20.30 -32.05 -16.50
N LEU A 282 -20.02 -32.63 -15.35
CA LEU A 282 -19.64 -34.05 -15.23
C LEU A 282 -20.80 -34.99 -15.56
N GLU A 283 -22.01 -34.65 -15.19
CA GLU A 283 -23.22 -35.40 -15.56
C GLU A 283 -23.45 -35.35 -17.07
N GLU A 284 -23.33 -34.17 -17.71
CA GLU A 284 -23.40 -34.04 -19.17
C GLU A 284 -22.34 -34.86 -19.90
N PHE A 285 -21.12 -34.88 -19.38
CA PHE A 285 -20.01 -35.70 -19.93
C PHE A 285 -20.30 -37.20 -19.78
N SER A 286 -20.86 -37.61 -18.65
CA SER A 286 -21.27 -39.02 -18.41
C SER A 286 -22.34 -39.48 -19.36
N GLU A 287 -23.37 -38.65 -19.61
CA GLU A 287 -24.41 -38.92 -20.60
C GLU A 287 -23.87 -39.00 -22.03
N MET A 288 -22.89 -38.14 -22.37
CA MET A 288 -22.28 -38.17 -23.69
C MET A 288 -21.45 -39.44 -23.90
N LEU A 289 -20.69 -39.87 -22.86
CA LEU A 289 -19.95 -41.15 -22.90
C LEU A 289 -20.89 -42.36 -23.08
N THR A 290 -22.02 -42.37 -22.36
CA THR A 290 -23.03 -43.43 -22.49
C THR A 290 -23.63 -43.50 -23.92
N LYS A 291 -23.88 -42.36 -24.53
CA LYS A 291 -24.34 -42.29 -25.94
C LYS A 291 -23.28 -42.77 -26.92
N ILE A 292 -22.01 -42.45 -26.69
CA ILE A 292 -20.91 -42.95 -27.53
C ILE A 292 -20.74 -44.45 -27.39
N GLU A 293 -20.81 -44.99 -26.16
CA GLU A 293 -20.75 -46.43 -25.92
C GLU A 293 -21.89 -47.18 -26.61
N LEU A 294 -23.10 -46.64 -26.57
CA LEU A 294 -24.26 -47.24 -27.24
C LEU A 294 -24.07 -47.26 -28.78
N HIS A 295 -23.59 -46.12 -29.33
CA HIS A 295 -23.31 -46.01 -30.76
C HIS A 295 -22.20 -46.95 -31.23
N VAL A 296 -21.14 -47.11 -30.46
CA VAL A 296 -20.05 -48.05 -30.74
C VAL A 296 -20.56 -49.50 -30.70
N GLN A 297 -21.46 -49.86 -29.75
CA GLN A 297 -22.06 -51.17 -29.67
C GLN A 297 -22.98 -51.47 -30.88
N GLU A 298 -23.76 -50.48 -31.34
CA GLU A 298 -24.59 -50.60 -32.54
C GLU A 298 -23.74 -50.82 -33.79
N GLU A 299 -22.65 -50.05 -33.96
CA GLU A 299 -21.75 -50.22 -35.12
C GLU A 299 -21.00 -51.56 -35.08
N MET A 300 -20.55 -52.00 -33.90
CA MET A 300 -19.92 -53.33 -33.73
C MET A 300 -20.92 -54.47 -34.08
N GLY A 301 -22.15 -54.35 -33.62
CA GLY A 301 -23.22 -55.30 -33.98
C GLY A 301 -23.51 -55.33 -35.48
N ALA A 302 -23.49 -54.20 -36.14
CA ALA A 302 -23.65 -54.09 -37.60
C ALA A 302 -22.48 -54.72 -38.35
N LEU A 303 -21.24 -54.52 -37.90
CA LEU A 303 -20.04 -55.14 -38.47
C LEU A 303 -19.99 -56.69 -38.26
N GLU A 304 -20.41 -57.16 -37.12
CA GLU A 304 -20.52 -58.64 -36.87
C GLU A 304 -21.58 -59.28 -37.74
N ASN A 305 -22.71 -58.63 -37.93
CA ASN A 305 -23.74 -59.11 -38.85
C ASN A 305 -23.28 -59.11 -40.31
N ALA A 306 -22.56 -58.06 -40.76
CA ALA A 306 -22.00 -58.04 -42.10
C ALA A 306 -20.90 -59.12 -42.30
N HIS A 307 -20.07 -59.36 -41.28
CA HIS A 307 -19.04 -60.39 -41.33
C HIS A 307 -19.68 -61.83 -41.34
N GLY A 308 -20.79 -62.02 -40.63
CA GLY A 308 -21.55 -63.27 -40.60
C GLY A 308 -22.22 -63.60 -41.97
N ILE A 309 -22.62 -62.56 -42.72
CA ILE A 309 -23.16 -62.72 -44.08
C ILE A 309 -22.07 -63.11 -45.09
N LEU A 310 -20.87 -62.51 -44.98
CA LEU A 310 -19.73 -62.82 -45.82
C LEU A 310 -19.15 -64.23 -45.61
N LYS A 311 -19.37 -64.85 -44.48
CA LYS A 311 -18.96 -66.24 -44.22
C LYS A 311 -19.96 -67.29 -44.70
N LYS A 312 -21.15 -66.90 -45.08
CA LYS A 312 -22.18 -67.80 -45.61
C LYS A 312 -22.43 -67.76 -47.13
N ALA A 313 -21.67 -66.85 -47.82
CA ALA A 313 -21.59 -66.77 -49.27
C ALA A 313 -20.27 -67.42 -49.74
#